data_5b84ed2dc9c7ad73735415c965b09d0a
#
_entry.id   5b84ed2dc9c7ad73735415c965b09d0a
#
_cell.length_a   1.000
_cell.length_b   1.000
_cell.length_c   1.000
_cell.angle_alpha   90.00
_cell.angle_beta   90.00
_cell.angle_gamma   90.00
#
_symmetry.space_group_name_H-M   'P 1'
#
loop_
_entity.id
_entity.type
_entity.pdbx_description
1 polymer ?
#
loop_
_entity_poly.entity_id
_entity_poly.type
_entity_poly.pdbx_seq_one_letter_code
_entity_poly.pdbx_strand_id
1 'polypeptide(L)'
;MPLTPKAAAVRQKFVSTFGDSGRLVAVVRSPGRINLIGEHTDYNEGYVFPAAVNLSTYVAAQRRNDTQVHVFSSLFEERVDFDLKSLRVERDHGWANYTKGVLNVLTNRGWKMEGLNIYIDSDIPPGGGMSSSAALECAFAFACLALFPYQLPRLDLVKACQKAEHFVGVQCGIMDQFASVFGKKGHAIFLDCRSLKFEQVPLPLEGHSIIVINSRVKRTLATAEYNKRRKECEDVLKLLKTRFPGIKALRDLENEDMTKALAGTPEPHKSRAWHVAMECRRTRKAVEVLRQGDLPAFGKLMNESHASLRDLYQVSCPELDALAETAQGVSGVIGARMMGGGFGGCLIAIASNSAVEPLKHELSRMYLRRFAATPEFHEVTTEDGTEEYKQ
;
A
#
# COMPACT_ATOMS: atom_id res chain seq x y z
N MET A 1 -17.43 14.75 7.50
CA MET A 1 -18.33 14.79 6.31
C MET A 1 -19.69 14.20 6.64
N PRO A 2 -20.78 14.50 5.90
CA PRO A 2 -22.05 13.76 6.07
C PRO A 2 -21.87 12.30 5.66
N LEU A 3 -22.69 11.41 6.21
CA LEU A 3 -22.68 9.99 5.88
C LEU A 3 -23.00 9.75 4.40
N THR A 4 -22.15 9.06 3.70
CA THR A 4 -22.46 8.51 2.36
C THR A 4 -23.40 7.30 2.51
N PRO A 5 -24.11 6.85 1.44
CA PRO A 5 -24.94 5.65 1.50
C PRO A 5 -24.18 4.41 2.02
N LYS A 6 -22.93 4.23 1.59
CA LYS A 6 -22.07 3.12 2.06
C LYS A 6 -21.73 3.26 3.55
N ALA A 7 -21.32 4.45 4.01
CA ALA A 7 -21.02 4.70 5.42
C ALA A 7 -22.26 4.51 6.31
N ALA A 8 -23.44 4.93 5.86
CA ALA A 8 -24.71 4.69 6.56
C ALA A 8 -25.03 3.19 6.66
N ALA A 9 -24.83 2.43 5.58
CA ALA A 9 -25.03 0.98 5.59
C ALA A 9 -24.05 0.28 6.56
N VAL A 10 -22.78 0.70 6.60
CA VAL A 10 -21.78 0.17 7.54
C VAL A 10 -22.18 0.46 8.99
N ARG A 11 -22.67 1.67 9.28
CA ARG A 11 -23.20 2.01 10.61
C ARG A 11 -24.39 1.14 10.99
N GLN A 12 -25.33 0.93 10.07
CA GLN A 12 -26.50 0.07 10.31
C GLN A 12 -26.09 -1.39 10.59
N LYS A 13 -25.14 -1.93 9.83
CA LYS A 13 -24.58 -3.26 10.06
C LYS A 13 -23.86 -3.35 11.41
N PHE A 14 -23.12 -2.31 11.81
CA PHE A 14 -22.54 -2.23 13.16
C PHE A 14 -23.62 -2.36 14.24
N VAL A 15 -24.71 -1.59 14.14
CA VAL A 15 -25.82 -1.64 15.10
C VAL A 15 -26.50 -3.01 15.11
N SER A 16 -26.69 -3.65 13.97
CA SER A 16 -27.26 -5.00 13.91
C SER A 16 -26.35 -6.08 14.51
N THR A 17 -25.03 -5.86 14.50
CA THR A 17 -24.04 -6.82 15.01
C THR A 17 -23.83 -6.68 16.53
N PHE A 18 -23.76 -5.44 17.04
CA PHE A 18 -23.39 -5.16 18.44
C PHE A 18 -24.51 -4.55 19.28
N GLY A 19 -25.65 -4.23 18.68
CA GLY A 19 -26.77 -3.52 19.32
C GLY A 19 -26.59 -2.00 19.32
N ASP A 20 -27.70 -1.29 19.61
CA ASP A 20 -27.68 0.16 19.80
C ASP A 20 -27.59 0.48 21.29
N SER A 21 -26.44 0.99 21.72
CA SER A 21 -26.19 1.41 23.10
C SER A 21 -26.49 2.89 23.35
N GLY A 22 -26.95 3.65 22.35
CA GLY A 22 -27.12 5.09 22.39
C GLY A 22 -25.83 5.92 22.44
N ARG A 23 -24.67 5.29 22.35
CA ARG A 23 -23.37 5.97 22.37
C ARG A 23 -22.92 6.34 20.95
N LEU A 24 -21.97 7.28 20.87
CA LEU A 24 -21.33 7.66 19.61
C LEU A 24 -20.75 6.44 18.90
N VAL A 25 -21.10 6.25 17.64
CA VAL A 25 -20.47 5.31 16.70
C VAL A 25 -19.63 6.12 15.72
N ALA A 26 -18.33 6.08 15.85
CA ALA A 26 -17.43 6.68 14.86
C ALA A 26 -17.45 5.84 13.58
N VAL A 27 -17.64 6.47 12.42
CA VAL A 27 -17.59 5.81 11.11
C VAL A 27 -16.48 6.47 10.28
N VAL A 28 -15.52 5.68 9.84
CA VAL A 28 -14.35 6.14 9.10
C VAL A 28 -14.16 5.31 7.84
N ARG A 29 -13.85 5.99 6.74
CA ARG A 29 -13.38 5.39 5.49
C ARG A 29 -11.89 5.63 5.32
N SER A 30 -11.14 4.62 4.91
CA SER A 30 -9.75 4.76 4.49
C SER A 30 -9.53 4.02 3.17
N PRO A 31 -9.00 4.69 2.14
CA PRO A 31 -8.78 4.10 0.83
C PRO A 31 -7.57 3.15 0.84
N GLY A 32 -7.61 2.15 -0.03
CA GLY A 32 -6.42 1.47 -0.50
C GLY A 32 -5.59 2.38 -1.40
N ARG A 33 -4.45 1.88 -1.84
CA ARG A 33 -3.56 2.62 -2.73
C ARG A 33 -3.07 1.77 -3.89
N ILE A 34 -2.76 2.42 -4.98
CA ILE A 34 -1.84 1.95 -6.02
C ILE A 34 -0.49 2.67 -5.85
N ASN A 35 0.58 2.10 -6.42
CA ASN A 35 1.83 2.83 -6.58
C ASN A 35 2.20 2.85 -8.07
N LEU A 36 2.26 4.04 -8.63
CA LEU A 36 2.53 4.22 -10.06
C LEU A 36 3.98 3.86 -10.40
N ILE A 37 4.93 4.24 -9.53
CA ILE A 37 6.36 3.94 -9.64
C ILE A 37 7.08 4.23 -8.31
N GLY A 38 8.27 3.65 -8.09
CA GLY A 38 9.05 3.85 -6.86
C GLY A 38 8.91 2.69 -5.87
N GLU A 39 8.85 1.46 -6.36
CA GLU A 39 8.76 0.28 -5.49
C GLU A 39 10.07 0.00 -4.74
N HIS A 40 9.94 -0.40 -3.47
CA HIS A 40 11.03 -0.76 -2.58
C HIS A 40 12.05 0.36 -2.29
N THR A 41 11.64 1.60 -2.52
CA THR A 41 12.47 2.77 -2.23
C THR A 41 12.15 3.44 -0.91
N ASP A 42 10.94 3.29 -0.37
CA ASP A 42 10.44 3.99 0.82
C ASP A 42 11.24 3.66 2.10
N TYR A 43 11.56 2.41 2.36
CA TYR A 43 12.44 2.01 3.47
C TYR A 43 13.94 2.22 3.20
N ASN A 44 14.29 2.71 2.00
CA ASN A 44 15.61 3.18 1.59
C ASN A 44 15.69 4.72 1.54
N GLU A 45 14.76 5.41 2.21
CA GLU A 45 14.62 6.87 2.22
C GLU A 45 14.44 7.48 0.82
N GLY A 46 13.98 6.70 -0.16
CA GLY A 46 13.82 7.09 -1.55
C GLY A 46 12.56 7.90 -1.83
N TYR A 47 12.15 7.88 -3.10
CA TYR A 47 10.92 8.54 -3.58
C TYR A 47 9.91 7.51 -4.01
N VAL A 48 8.64 7.77 -3.71
CA VAL A 48 7.49 6.97 -4.14
C VAL A 48 6.44 7.85 -4.80
N PHE A 49 5.60 7.25 -5.64
CA PHE A 49 4.57 7.97 -6.36
C PHE A 49 3.21 7.24 -6.31
N PRO A 50 2.65 7.02 -5.09
CA PRO A 50 1.36 6.37 -4.92
C PRO A 50 0.17 7.29 -5.17
N ALA A 51 -1.00 6.67 -5.39
CA ALA A 51 -2.29 7.34 -5.36
C ALA A 51 -3.29 6.52 -4.55
N ALA A 52 -4.10 7.17 -3.73
CA ALA A 52 -5.25 6.55 -3.09
C ALA A 52 -6.31 6.21 -4.15
N VAL A 53 -7.05 5.11 -3.96
CA VAL A 53 -8.04 4.62 -4.93
C VAL A 53 -9.43 4.47 -4.31
N ASN A 54 -10.43 4.38 -5.16
CA ASN A 54 -11.85 4.28 -4.80
C ASN A 54 -12.26 2.97 -4.09
N LEU A 55 -11.35 1.99 -3.95
CA LEU A 55 -11.55 0.82 -3.11
C LEU A 55 -11.10 1.15 -1.68
N SER A 56 -11.96 0.91 -0.69
CA SER A 56 -11.75 1.41 0.67
C SER A 56 -12.12 0.39 1.74
N THR A 57 -11.50 0.54 2.91
CA THR A 57 -11.92 -0.09 4.14
C THR A 57 -12.73 0.92 4.97
N TYR A 58 -13.87 0.47 5.49
CA TYR A 58 -14.73 1.21 6.40
C TYR A 58 -14.67 0.58 7.78
N VAL A 59 -14.54 1.42 8.79
CA VAL A 59 -14.56 1.03 10.20
C VAL A 59 -15.69 1.78 10.89
N ALA A 60 -16.61 1.05 11.52
CA ALA A 60 -17.54 1.59 12.50
C ALA A 60 -17.12 1.11 13.89
N ALA A 61 -16.88 2.02 14.82
CA ALA A 61 -16.38 1.68 16.15
C ALA A 61 -17.13 2.45 17.25
N GLN A 62 -17.27 1.82 18.44
CA GLN A 62 -17.92 2.38 19.61
C GLN A 62 -17.20 1.95 20.88
N ARG A 63 -17.09 2.86 21.86
CA ARG A 63 -16.50 2.58 23.19
C ARG A 63 -17.40 1.68 24.03
N ARG A 64 -16.74 0.83 24.80
CA ARG A 64 -17.32 -0.02 25.85
C ARG A 64 -16.93 0.54 27.23
N ASN A 65 -17.41 -0.09 28.32
CA ASN A 65 -17.06 0.29 29.71
C ASN A 65 -16.10 -0.70 30.37
N ASP A 66 -15.53 -1.60 29.58
CA ASP A 66 -14.62 -2.65 30.03
C ASP A 66 -13.29 -2.59 29.25
N THR A 67 -12.50 -3.63 29.29
CA THR A 67 -11.25 -3.75 28.53
C THR A 67 -11.36 -4.70 27.33
N GLN A 68 -12.55 -5.23 27.03
CA GLN A 68 -12.77 -6.18 25.95
C GLN A 68 -12.87 -5.48 24.59
N VAL A 69 -12.23 -6.03 23.59
CA VAL A 69 -12.33 -5.56 22.21
C VAL A 69 -12.96 -6.66 21.37
N HIS A 70 -14.08 -6.34 20.76
CA HIS A 70 -14.81 -7.22 19.86
C HIS A 70 -14.70 -6.67 18.45
N VAL A 71 -14.08 -7.42 17.55
CA VAL A 71 -13.89 -7.01 16.16
C VAL A 71 -14.61 -7.98 15.24
N PHE A 72 -15.48 -7.48 14.39
CA PHE A 72 -16.15 -8.26 13.35
C PHE A 72 -15.76 -7.76 11.96
N SER A 73 -15.42 -8.66 11.07
CA SER A 73 -15.16 -8.37 9.66
C SER A 73 -16.25 -8.98 8.78
N SER A 74 -16.92 -8.14 7.97
CA SER A 74 -17.90 -8.62 6.98
C SER A 74 -17.26 -9.41 5.84
N LEU A 75 -16.01 -9.08 5.51
CA LEU A 75 -15.27 -9.74 4.42
C LEU A 75 -14.91 -11.19 4.75
N PHE A 76 -14.58 -11.47 6.02
CA PHE A 76 -14.21 -12.81 6.49
C PHE A 76 -15.37 -13.50 7.21
N GLU A 77 -16.49 -12.79 7.45
CA GLU A 77 -17.64 -13.25 8.25
C GLU A 77 -17.20 -13.80 9.63
N GLU A 78 -16.18 -13.16 10.21
CA GLU A 78 -15.48 -13.66 11.39
C GLU A 78 -15.47 -12.58 12.49
N ARG A 79 -15.64 -13.03 13.73
CA ARG A 79 -15.47 -12.23 14.94
C ARG A 79 -14.24 -12.68 15.70
N VAL A 80 -13.42 -11.71 16.11
CA VAL A 80 -12.24 -11.92 16.96
C VAL A 80 -12.41 -11.09 18.23
N ASP A 81 -12.26 -11.71 19.39
CA ASP A 81 -12.36 -11.07 20.70
C ASP A 81 -10.98 -11.10 21.39
N PHE A 82 -10.60 -10.01 22.04
CA PHE A 82 -9.36 -9.94 22.83
C PHE A 82 -9.45 -8.86 23.92
N ASP A 83 -8.52 -8.89 24.89
CA ASP A 83 -8.44 -7.91 25.97
C ASP A 83 -7.32 -6.90 25.73
N LEU A 84 -7.58 -5.60 25.98
CA LEU A 84 -6.57 -4.53 25.92
C LEU A 84 -5.36 -4.77 26.82
N LYS A 85 -5.51 -5.55 27.88
CA LYS A 85 -4.43 -5.91 28.80
C LYS A 85 -3.44 -6.93 28.21
N SER A 86 -3.80 -7.57 27.08
CA SER A 86 -2.99 -8.58 26.42
C SER A 86 -2.89 -8.35 24.93
N LEU A 87 -2.28 -7.24 24.54
CA LEU A 87 -2.06 -6.88 23.14
C LEU A 87 -0.79 -7.59 22.63
N ARG A 88 -0.97 -8.78 22.06
CA ARG A 88 0.09 -9.56 21.40
C ARG A 88 -0.40 -10.06 20.05
N VAL A 89 0.53 -10.35 19.15
CA VAL A 89 0.22 -11.01 17.88
C VAL A 89 -0.17 -12.47 18.17
N GLU A 90 -1.31 -12.89 17.65
CA GLU A 90 -1.79 -14.25 17.72
C GLU A 90 -2.05 -14.76 16.32
N ARG A 91 -1.49 -15.94 16.00
CA ARG A 91 -1.56 -16.50 14.64
C ARG A 91 -3.00 -16.65 14.15
N ASP A 92 -3.89 -17.13 15.03
CA ASP A 92 -5.28 -17.41 14.71
C ASP A 92 -6.15 -16.15 14.58
N HIS A 93 -5.63 -14.99 15.01
CA HIS A 93 -6.33 -13.70 14.89
C HIS A 93 -6.07 -12.99 13.54
N GLY A 94 -5.20 -13.55 12.68
CA GLY A 94 -5.01 -13.12 11.30
C GLY A 94 -5.06 -11.61 11.10
N TRP A 95 -6.07 -11.16 10.36
CA TRP A 95 -6.33 -9.76 10.01
C TRP A 95 -6.59 -8.87 11.24
N ALA A 96 -7.14 -9.40 12.35
CA ALA A 96 -7.42 -8.60 13.55
C ALA A 96 -6.15 -8.16 14.30
N ASN A 97 -4.98 -8.77 14.02
CA ASN A 97 -3.71 -8.33 14.60
C ASN A 97 -3.34 -6.89 14.20
N TYR A 98 -3.80 -6.37 13.06
CA TYR A 98 -3.58 -4.98 12.65
C TYR A 98 -4.29 -4.01 13.60
N THR A 99 -5.51 -4.32 14.06
CA THR A 99 -6.20 -3.53 15.07
C THR A 99 -5.49 -3.58 16.43
N LYS A 100 -4.96 -4.76 16.83
CA LYS A 100 -4.12 -4.89 18.03
C LYS A 100 -2.85 -4.04 17.92
N GLY A 101 -2.22 -4.01 16.74
CA GLY A 101 -1.05 -3.19 16.47
C GLY A 101 -1.32 -1.69 16.70
N VAL A 102 -2.43 -1.17 16.16
CA VAL A 102 -2.85 0.21 16.39
C VAL A 102 -3.07 0.49 17.87
N LEU A 103 -3.84 -0.35 18.57
CA LEU A 103 -4.09 -0.19 20.02
C LEU A 103 -2.80 -0.25 20.83
N ASN A 104 -1.88 -1.17 20.50
CA ASN A 104 -0.58 -1.28 21.14
C ASN A 104 0.23 0.03 21.01
N VAL A 105 0.30 0.58 19.79
CA VAL A 105 1.05 1.82 19.55
C VAL A 105 0.43 3.01 20.27
N LEU A 106 -0.91 3.15 20.28
CA LEU A 106 -1.62 4.23 20.95
C LEU A 106 -1.48 4.13 22.47
N THR A 107 -1.62 2.94 23.04
CA THR A 107 -1.43 2.69 24.48
C THR A 107 0.01 3.00 24.91
N ASN A 108 1.02 2.59 24.12
CA ASN A 108 2.42 2.91 24.40
C ASN A 108 2.75 4.40 24.28
N ARG A 109 1.88 5.19 23.63
CA ARG A 109 1.93 6.67 23.65
C ARG A 109 1.25 7.29 24.87
N GLY A 110 0.78 6.48 25.82
CA GLY A 110 0.13 6.92 27.05
C GLY A 110 -1.37 7.16 26.93
N TRP A 111 -2.03 6.71 25.82
CA TRP A 111 -3.48 6.80 25.72
C TRP A 111 -4.15 5.81 26.65
N LYS A 112 -5.07 6.29 27.45
CA LYS A 112 -5.93 5.44 28.30
C LYS A 112 -7.10 4.95 27.42
N MET A 113 -6.98 3.72 26.95
CA MET A 113 -8.00 3.09 26.09
C MET A 113 -9.02 2.34 26.94
N GLU A 114 -10.25 2.35 26.47
CA GLU A 114 -11.32 1.48 26.94
C GLU A 114 -11.63 0.44 25.88
N GLY A 115 -12.40 -0.60 26.22
CA GLY A 115 -12.84 -1.61 25.27
C GLY A 115 -13.63 -1.03 24.11
N LEU A 116 -13.68 -1.75 23.01
CA LEU A 116 -14.27 -1.33 21.76
C LEU A 116 -15.10 -2.44 21.12
N ASN A 117 -16.23 -2.06 20.51
CA ASN A 117 -16.89 -2.84 19.48
C ASN A 117 -16.47 -2.24 18.13
N ILE A 118 -16.03 -3.08 17.19
CA ILE A 118 -15.47 -2.67 15.89
C ILE A 118 -16.10 -3.52 14.79
N TYR A 119 -16.72 -2.88 13.81
CA TYR A 119 -17.22 -3.50 12.59
C TYR A 119 -16.38 -3.02 11.41
N ILE A 120 -15.86 -3.95 10.62
CA ILE A 120 -15.03 -3.68 9.47
C ILE A 120 -15.72 -4.19 8.20
N ASP A 121 -15.81 -3.31 7.19
CA ASP A 121 -16.26 -3.64 5.84
C ASP A 121 -15.21 -3.15 4.84
N SER A 122 -14.85 -3.95 3.83
CA SER A 122 -13.79 -3.59 2.90
C SER A 122 -14.11 -4.03 1.47
N ASP A 123 -13.89 -3.10 0.54
CA ASP A 123 -13.95 -3.38 -0.91
C ASP A 123 -12.55 -3.74 -1.47
N ILE A 124 -11.50 -3.62 -0.66
CA ILE A 124 -10.12 -3.90 -1.08
C ILE A 124 -9.90 -5.41 -1.05
N PRO A 125 -9.57 -6.04 -2.18
CA PRO A 125 -9.30 -7.48 -2.23
C PRO A 125 -8.15 -7.89 -1.29
N PRO A 126 -8.34 -8.91 -0.43
CA PRO A 126 -7.31 -9.40 0.46
C PRO A 126 -6.09 -9.91 -0.33
N GLY A 127 -4.89 -9.52 0.09
CA GLY A 127 -3.66 -9.97 -0.58
C GLY A 127 -3.45 -9.40 -2.00
N GLY A 128 -4.36 -8.54 -2.48
CA GLY A 128 -4.31 -7.94 -3.81
C GLY A 128 -3.23 -6.86 -4.00
N GLY A 129 -2.38 -6.61 -3.01
CA GLY A 129 -1.30 -5.62 -3.16
C GLY A 129 -1.74 -4.16 -3.15
N MET A 130 -3.01 -3.87 -2.83
CA MET A 130 -3.57 -2.51 -2.72
C MET A 130 -3.62 -2.00 -1.27
N SER A 131 -2.79 -2.53 -0.38
CA SER A 131 -2.60 -2.09 1.01
C SER A 131 -3.85 -2.10 1.89
N SER A 132 -4.58 -3.23 1.87
CA SER A 132 -5.74 -3.40 2.76
C SER A 132 -5.39 -3.30 4.25
N SER A 133 -4.18 -3.73 4.66
CA SER A 133 -3.66 -3.58 6.03
C SER A 133 -3.55 -2.11 6.43
N ALA A 134 -2.85 -1.31 5.63
CA ALA A 134 -2.68 0.13 5.90
C ALA A 134 -4.01 0.88 5.90
N ALA A 135 -4.93 0.54 4.97
CA ALA A 135 -6.28 1.10 4.96
C ALA A 135 -7.06 0.78 6.26
N LEU A 136 -6.97 -0.47 6.75
CA LEU A 136 -7.57 -0.88 8.01
C LEU A 136 -6.96 -0.14 9.20
N GLU A 137 -5.62 -0.12 9.29
CA GLU A 137 -4.89 0.59 10.36
C GLU A 137 -5.26 2.06 10.41
N CYS A 138 -5.28 2.74 9.26
CA CYS A 138 -5.61 4.16 9.18
C CYS A 138 -7.09 4.41 9.53
N ALA A 139 -8.03 3.63 8.99
CA ALA A 139 -9.45 3.77 9.32
C ALA A 139 -9.69 3.60 10.82
N PHE A 140 -9.09 2.57 11.42
CA PHE A 140 -9.26 2.29 12.84
C PHE A 140 -8.55 3.33 13.73
N ALA A 141 -7.36 3.79 13.38
CA ALA A 141 -6.67 4.85 14.12
C ALA A 141 -7.45 6.17 14.10
N PHE A 142 -8.06 6.55 12.96
CA PHE A 142 -8.96 7.70 12.90
C PHE A 142 -10.23 7.50 13.72
N ALA A 143 -10.81 6.29 13.75
CA ALA A 143 -11.94 5.99 14.63
C ALA A 143 -11.57 6.14 16.11
N CYS A 144 -10.35 5.75 16.51
CA CYS A 144 -9.85 6.01 17.86
C CYS A 144 -9.72 7.51 18.16
N LEU A 145 -9.26 8.34 17.20
CA LEU A 145 -9.22 9.80 17.37
C LEU A 145 -10.63 10.40 17.59
N ALA A 146 -11.64 9.87 16.88
CA ALA A 146 -13.02 10.33 17.04
C ALA A 146 -13.65 9.91 18.37
N LEU A 147 -13.23 8.78 18.93
CA LEU A 147 -13.84 8.20 20.14
C LEU A 147 -13.14 8.62 21.45
N PHE A 148 -11.86 8.96 21.42
CA PHE A 148 -11.08 9.28 22.61
C PHE A 148 -10.61 10.73 22.61
N PRO A 149 -10.42 11.37 23.80
CA PRO A 149 -10.10 12.79 23.91
C PRO A 149 -8.60 13.07 23.61
N TYR A 150 -8.08 12.49 22.56
CA TYR A 150 -6.68 12.66 22.15
C TYR A 150 -6.61 13.30 20.77
N GLN A 151 -5.54 14.04 20.54
CA GLN A 151 -5.24 14.66 19.27
C GLN A 151 -3.92 14.11 18.74
N LEU A 152 -3.85 13.83 17.45
CA LEU A 152 -2.63 13.37 16.78
C LEU A 152 -2.59 13.98 15.37
N PRO A 153 -1.53 14.72 15.02
CA PRO A 153 -1.36 15.21 13.65
C PRO A 153 -1.40 14.04 12.64
N ARG A 154 -1.96 14.26 11.46
CA ARG A 154 -2.11 13.22 10.43
C ARG A 154 -0.79 12.48 10.13
N LEU A 155 0.34 13.20 10.06
CA LEU A 155 1.65 12.59 9.82
C LEU A 155 2.09 11.67 10.96
N ASP A 156 1.80 12.03 12.21
CA ASP A 156 2.14 11.19 13.36
C ASP A 156 1.21 9.97 13.46
N LEU A 157 -0.02 10.09 12.96
CA LEU A 157 -0.92 8.96 12.82
C LEU A 157 -0.41 7.98 11.74
N VAL A 158 0.03 8.47 10.58
CA VAL A 158 0.70 7.64 9.57
C VAL A 158 1.87 6.85 10.17
N LYS A 159 2.75 7.53 10.94
CA LYS A 159 3.87 6.86 11.63
C LYS A 159 3.41 5.86 12.69
N ALA A 160 2.27 6.11 13.34
CA ALA A 160 1.69 5.17 14.30
C ALA A 160 1.16 3.92 13.60
N CYS A 161 0.46 4.06 12.48
CA CYS A 161 -0.02 2.94 11.67
C CYS A 161 1.14 2.12 11.09
N GLN A 162 2.20 2.76 10.57
CA GLN A 162 3.41 2.04 10.16
C GLN A 162 4.01 1.19 11.29
N LYS A 163 4.08 1.74 12.53
CA LYS A 163 4.53 0.98 13.70
C LYS A 163 3.57 -0.16 14.07
N ALA A 164 2.28 -0.01 13.82
CA ALA A 164 1.31 -1.06 14.01
C ALA A 164 1.54 -2.23 13.04
N GLU A 165 1.90 -1.95 11.80
CA GLU A 165 2.27 -2.98 10.82
C GLU A 165 3.61 -3.67 11.19
N HIS A 166 4.58 -2.92 11.71
CA HIS A 166 5.81 -3.50 12.27
C HIS A 166 5.54 -4.42 13.46
N PHE A 167 4.55 -4.09 14.31
CA PHE A 167 4.12 -4.95 15.41
C PHE A 167 3.60 -6.30 14.90
N VAL A 168 2.91 -6.33 13.78
CA VAL A 168 2.42 -7.56 13.14
C VAL A 168 3.55 -8.37 12.45
N GLY A 169 4.74 -7.77 12.28
CA GLY A 169 5.93 -8.44 11.75
C GLY A 169 6.30 -8.05 10.31
N VAL A 170 5.56 -7.16 9.67
CA VAL A 170 5.88 -6.63 8.33
C VAL A 170 6.71 -5.36 8.47
N GLN A 171 7.98 -5.41 8.08
CA GLN A 171 8.90 -4.27 8.17
C GLN A 171 8.74 -3.30 6.99
N CYS A 172 7.52 -2.83 6.76
CA CYS A 172 7.19 -1.94 5.64
C CYS A 172 7.83 -0.54 5.76
N GLY A 173 7.91 0.17 4.63
CA GLY A 173 8.17 1.60 4.59
C GLY A 173 6.92 2.41 4.99
N ILE A 174 6.90 3.70 4.64
CA ILE A 174 5.82 4.61 5.06
C ILE A 174 4.75 4.84 3.97
N MET A 175 5.01 4.39 2.75
CA MET A 175 4.25 4.71 1.55
C MET A 175 2.76 4.42 1.69
N ASP A 176 2.40 3.25 2.20
CA ASP A 176 1.04 2.72 2.17
C ASP A 176 0.10 3.54 3.07
N GLN A 177 0.48 3.73 4.32
CA GLN A 177 -0.27 4.52 5.28
C GLN A 177 -0.29 6.00 4.88
N PHE A 178 0.83 6.49 4.28
CA PHE A 178 0.89 7.87 3.80
C PHE A 178 -0.12 8.10 2.66
N ALA A 179 -0.17 7.21 1.68
CA ALA A 179 -1.11 7.30 0.57
C ALA A 179 -2.56 7.21 1.03
N SER A 180 -2.87 6.28 1.95
CA SER A 180 -4.21 6.13 2.52
C SER A 180 -4.68 7.38 3.29
N VAL A 181 -3.77 8.11 3.96
CA VAL A 181 -4.14 9.28 4.77
C VAL A 181 -4.14 10.58 3.97
N PHE A 182 -3.18 10.76 3.05
CA PHE A 182 -2.98 12.02 2.33
C PHE A 182 -3.44 11.98 0.87
N GLY A 183 -4.12 10.91 0.45
CA GLY A 183 -4.70 10.80 -0.89
C GLY A 183 -5.54 12.01 -1.28
N LYS A 184 -5.58 12.33 -2.57
CA LYS A 184 -6.41 13.38 -3.15
C LYS A 184 -6.94 12.93 -4.50
N LYS A 185 -8.23 13.05 -4.70
CA LYS A 185 -8.89 12.72 -5.96
C LYS A 185 -8.26 13.49 -7.13
N GLY A 186 -8.02 12.80 -8.25
CA GLY A 186 -7.36 13.35 -9.42
C GLY A 186 -5.84 13.52 -9.32
N HIS A 187 -5.20 13.05 -8.23
CA HIS A 187 -3.78 13.27 -7.97
C HIS A 187 -3.07 11.99 -7.53
N ALA A 188 -1.77 11.95 -7.77
CA ALA A 188 -0.83 11.06 -7.08
C ALA A 188 0.07 11.86 -6.12
N ILE A 189 0.66 11.18 -5.16
CA ILE A 189 1.52 11.80 -4.14
C ILE A 189 2.98 11.55 -4.51
N PHE A 190 3.72 12.59 -4.89
CA PHE A 190 5.17 12.50 -4.95
C PHE A 190 5.75 12.71 -3.54
N LEU A 191 6.18 11.63 -2.90
CA LEU A 191 6.67 11.65 -1.53
C LEU A 191 8.18 11.42 -1.48
N ASP A 192 8.90 12.30 -0.82
CA ASP A 192 10.27 12.08 -0.35
C ASP A 192 10.22 11.38 1.02
N CYS A 193 10.54 10.10 1.05
CA CYS A 193 10.43 9.27 2.27
C CYS A 193 11.47 9.62 3.35
N ARG A 194 12.53 10.37 3.02
CA ARG A 194 13.52 10.88 3.99
C ARG A 194 12.99 12.09 4.76
N SER A 195 12.54 13.10 4.04
CA SER A 195 12.08 14.36 4.62
C SER A 195 10.60 14.37 4.98
N LEU A 196 9.83 13.41 4.45
CA LEU A 196 8.37 13.32 4.50
C LEU A 196 7.67 14.54 3.86
N LYS A 197 8.41 15.31 3.06
CA LYS A 197 7.82 16.34 2.19
C LYS A 197 7.16 15.68 1.00
N PHE A 198 6.01 16.19 0.60
CA PHE A 198 5.26 15.63 -0.51
C PHE A 198 4.58 16.71 -1.34
N GLU A 199 4.22 16.34 -2.56
CA GLU A 199 3.43 17.15 -3.47
C GLU A 199 2.26 16.32 -4.02
N GLN A 200 1.12 16.96 -4.18
CA GLN A 200 -0.01 16.41 -4.93
C GLN A 200 0.19 16.72 -6.41
N VAL A 201 0.48 15.71 -7.19
CA VAL A 201 0.73 15.83 -8.63
C VAL A 201 -0.52 15.43 -9.38
N PRO A 202 -1.12 16.30 -10.20
CA PRO A 202 -2.28 15.95 -11.02
C PRO A 202 -1.98 14.75 -11.92
N LEU A 203 -2.96 13.85 -12.07
CA LEU A 203 -2.90 12.74 -13.01
C LEU A 203 -3.74 13.07 -14.25
N PRO A 204 -3.14 13.48 -15.38
CA PRO A 204 -3.85 13.83 -16.60
C PRO A 204 -4.22 12.55 -17.38
N LEU A 205 -5.16 11.78 -16.85
CA LEU A 205 -5.57 10.48 -17.40
C LEU A 205 -6.88 10.59 -18.22
N GLU A 206 -7.18 11.75 -18.77
CA GLU A 206 -8.34 11.89 -19.67
C GLU A 206 -8.23 10.92 -20.86
N GLY A 207 -9.30 10.16 -21.10
CA GLY A 207 -9.30 9.11 -22.14
C GLY A 207 -8.53 7.83 -21.79
N HIS A 208 -8.01 7.72 -20.55
CA HIS A 208 -7.29 6.54 -20.08
C HIS A 208 -7.87 6.02 -18.75
N SER A 209 -7.72 4.72 -18.54
CA SER A 209 -8.10 4.03 -17.30
C SER A 209 -6.87 3.45 -16.61
N ILE A 210 -6.94 3.38 -15.29
CA ILE A 210 -6.00 2.61 -14.46
C ILE A 210 -6.64 1.26 -14.17
N ILE A 211 -5.96 0.18 -14.55
CA ILE A 211 -6.41 -1.18 -14.33
C ILE A 211 -5.44 -1.87 -13.37
N VAL A 212 -5.95 -2.37 -12.25
CA VAL A 212 -5.23 -3.26 -11.35
C VAL A 212 -5.60 -4.69 -11.70
N ILE A 213 -4.61 -5.52 -11.99
CA ILE A 213 -4.75 -6.90 -12.39
C ILE A 213 -4.20 -7.79 -11.29
N ASN A 214 -5.09 -8.45 -10.54
CA ASN A 214 -4.69 -9.37 -9.48
C ASN A 214 -4.35 -10.74 -10.08
N SER A 215 -3.09 -11.15 -9.92
CA SER A 215 -2.60 -12.46 -10.39
C SER A 215 -3.22 -13.64 -9.66
N ARG A 216 -3.83 -13.43 -8.46
CA ARG A 216 -4.35 -14.46 -7.56
C ARG A 216 -3.29 -15.46 -7.07
N VAL A 217 -2.01 -15.18 -7.28
CA VAL A 217 -0.91 -15.96 -6.70
C VAL A 217 -0.91 -15.81 -5.18
N LYS A 218 -1.01 -16.92 -4.47
CA LYS A 218 -0.99 -16.94 -2.99
C LYS A 218 0.41 -16.60 -2.47
N ARG A 219 0.50 -15.58 -1.64
CA ARG A 219 1.74 -15.02 -1.08
C ARG A 219 2.12 -15.71 0.25
N THR A 220 2.35 -16.99 0.27
CA THR A 220 2.63 -17.74 1.52
C THR A 220 3.93 -17.33 2.22
N LEU A 221 4.92 -16.83 1.49
CA LEU A 221 6.23 -16.42 2.02
C LEU A 221 6.55 -14.93 1.80
N ALA A 222 5.57 -14.12 1.33
CA ALA A 222 5.83 -12.75 0.91
C ALA A 222 6.42 -11.87 2.03
N THR A 223 5.94 -12.00 3.27
CA THR A 223 6.47 -11.22 4.40
C THR A 223 7.94 -11.55 4.69
N ALA A 224 8.30 -12.83 4.68
CA ALA A 224 9.68 -13.26 4.92
C ALA A 224 10.61 -12.77 3.80
N GLU A 225 10.21 -12.94 2.54
CA GLU A 225 11.01 -12.48 1.39
C GLU A 225 11.09 -10.94 1.32
N TYR A 226 10.02 -10.22 1.67
CA TYR A 226 10.04 -8.77 1.78
C TYR A 226 11.04 -8.29 2.83
N ASN A 227 10.98 -8.86 4.04
CA ASN A 227 11.91 -8.54 5.12
C ASN A 227 13.35 -8.90 4.75
N LYS A 228 13.56 -9.99 4.00
CA LYS A 228 14.87 -10.36 3.46
C LYS A 228 15.40 -9.31 2.48
N ARG A 229 14.59 -8.80 1.55
CA ARG A 229 15.00 -7.71 0.63
C ARG A 229 15.42 -6.46 1.38
N ARG A 230 14.65 -6.08 2.41
CA ARG A 230 15.03 -4.96 3.28
C ARG A 230 16.38 -5.21 3.95
N LYS A 231 16.59 -6.41 4.52
CA LYS A 231 17.85 -6.79 5.13
C LYS A 231 19.02 -6.75 4.15
N GLU A 232 18.86 -7.23 2.92
CA GLU A 232 19.86 -7.14 1.86
C GLU A 232 20.25 -5.67 1.57
N CYS A 233 19.28 -4.73 1.58
CA CYS A 233 19.57 -3.30 1.44
C CYS A 233 20.35 -2.73 2.64
N GLU A 234 19.99 -3.10 3.86
CA GLU A 234 20.71 -2.69 5.07
C GLU A 234 22.16 -3.22 5.07
N ASP A 235 22.37 -4.43 4.62
CA ASP A 235 23.69 -5.05 4.59
C ASP A 235 24.59 -4.41 3.52
N VAL A 236 24.07 -4.15 2.31
CA VAL A 236 24.87 -3.42 1.30
C VAL A 236 25.13 -1.98 1.73
N LEU A 237 24.21 -1.31 2.42
CA LEU A 237 24.47 0.02 2.94
C LEU A 237 25.61 0.03 3.96
N LYS A 238 25.71 -1.00 4.83
CA LYS A 238 26.85 -1.16 5.75
C LYS A 238 28.16 -1.34 5.01
N LEU A 239 28.18 -2.15 3.94
CA LEU A 239 29.35 -2.32 3.10
C LEU A 239 29.78 -1.00 2.43
N LEU A 240 28.81 -0.23 1.92
CA LEU A 240 29.09 1.03 1.23
C LEU A 240 29.58 2.14 2.19
N LYS A 241 29.19 2.13 3.45
CA LYS A 241 29.65 3.10 4.46
C LYS A 241 31.17 3.07 4.67
N THR A 242 31.83 1.94 4.42
CA THR A 242 33.31 1.85 4.48
C THR A 242 33.98 2.62 3.34
N ARG A 243 33.30 2.79 2.22
CA ARG A 243 33.82 3.47 1.01
C ARG A 243 33.27 4.88 0.85
N PHE A 244 32.05 5.10 1.32
CA PHE A 244 31.33 6.38 1.31
C PHE A 244 30.89 6.73 2.72
N PRO A 245 31.76 7.28 3.60
CA PRO A 245 31.43 7.52 5.01
C PRO A 245 30.21 8.43 5.24
N GLY A 246 29.88 9.26 4.23
CA GLY A 246 28.73 10.18 4.28
C GLY A 246 27.39 9.58 3.83
N ILE A 247 27.40 8.35 3.29
CA ILE A 247 26.17 7.71 2.81
C ILE A 247 25.20 7.40 3.97
N LYS A 248 23.97 7.83 3.85
CA LYS A 248 22.91 7.58 4.86
C LYS A 248 21.96 6.49 4.43
N ALA A 249 21.61 6.44 3.15
CA ALA A 249 20.70 5.45 2.55
C ALA A 249 21.11 5.16 1.11
N LEU A 250 20.60 4.06 0.52
CA LEU A 250 20.93 3.68 -0.87
C LEU A 250 20.48 4.71 -1.90
N ARG A 251 19.46 5.52 -1.59
CA ARG A 251 19.06 6.64 -2.44
C ARG A 251 20.20 7.63 -2.72
N ASP A 252 21.16 7.75 -1.81
CA ASP A 252 22.27 8.71 -1.99
C ASP A 252 23.16 8.38 -3.20
N LEU A 253 23.03 7.17 -3.73
CA LEU A 253 23.69 6.73 -4.94
C LEU A 253 22.99 7.20 -6.23
N GLU A 254 21.81 7.83 -6.15
CA GLU A 254 20.99 8.15 -7.33
C GLU A 254 21.71 9.01 -8.40
N ASN A 255 22.69 9.81 -8.01
CA ASN A 255 23.46 10.67 -8.91
C ASN A 255 24.88 10.13 -9.21
N GLU A 256 25.24 8.97 -8.65
CA GLU A 256 26.55 8.38 -8.84
C GLU A 256 26.66 7.57 -10.14
N ASP A 257 27.87 7.35 -10.62
CA ASP A 257 28.18 6.32 -11.61
C ASP A 257 28.08 4.96 -10.91
N MET A 258 26.97 4.26 -11.15
CA MET A 258 26.66 2.99 -10.48
C MET A 258 27.71 1.92 -10.68
N THR A 259 28.38 1.89 -11.84
CA THR A 259 29.43 0.92 -12.13
C THR A 259 30.62 1.13 -11.20
N LYS A 260 31.02 2.38 -10.99
CA LYS A 260 32.12 2.74 -10.09
C LYS A 260 31.70 2.63 -8.62
N ALA A 261 30.52 3.15 -8.28
CA ALA A 261 30.02 3.16 -6.90
C ALA A 261 29.87 1.75 -6.33
N LEU A 262 29.44 0.79 -7.15
CA LEU A 262 29.21 -0.59 -6.74
C LEU A 262 30.31 -1.58 -7.19
N ALA A 263 31.46 -1.08 -7.68
CA ALA A 263 32.59 -1.95 -8.01
C ALA A 263 33.01 -2.79 -6.81
N GLY A 264 33.23 -4.12 -7.01
CA GLY A 264 33.58 -5.04 -5.92
C GLY A 264 32.49 -5.34 -4.89
N THR A 265 31.26 -4.81 -5.06
CA THR A 265 30.12 -5.22 -4.24
C THR A 265 29.60 -6.58 -4.71
N PRO A 266 29.44 -7.58 -3.83
CA PRO A 266 28.99 -8.92 -4.23
C PRO A 266 27.49 -8.93 -4.57
N GLU A 267 27.08 -9.92 -5.39
CA GLU A 267 25.64 -10.22 -5.55
C GLU A 267 25.10 -10.95 -4.31
N PRO A 268 23.82 -10.77 -3.96
CA PRO A 268 22.80 -9.95 -4.65
C PRO A 268 22.82 -8.46 -4.25
N HIS A 269 23.71 -8.07 -3.35
CA HIS A 269 23.77 -6.71 -2.76
C HIS A 269 23.98 -5.62 -3.82
N LYS A 270 24.82 -5.89 -4.82
CA LYS A 270 25.07 -4.99 -5.94
C LYS A 270 23.78 -4.69 -6.71
N SER A 271 23.04 -5.72 -7.10
CA SER A 271 21.78 -5.60 -7.84
C SER A 271 20.69 -4.89 -7.02
N ARG A 272 20.62 -5.13 -5.69
CA ARG A 272 19.67 -4.42 -4.81
C ARG A 272 19.96 -2.92 -4.75
N ALA A 273 21.21 -2.55 -4.50
CA ALA A 273 21.62 -1.15 -4.46
C ALA A 273 21.40 -0.45 -5.81
N TRP A 274 21.72 -1.14 -6.91
CA TRP A 274 21.49 -0.64 -8.26
C TRP A 274 20.01 -0.32 -8.51
N HIS A 275 19.12 -1.29 -8.19
CA HIS A 275 17.68 -1.07 -8.33
C HIS A 275 17.23 0.17 -7.56
N VAL A 276 17.55 0.25 -6.25
CA VAL A 276 17.08 1.35 -5.38
C VAL A 276 17.52 2.71 -5.91
N ALA A 277 18.79 2.86 -6.25
CA ALA A 277 19.31 4.14 -6.76
C ALA A 277 18.65 4.54 -8.08
N MET A 278 18.53 3.59 -9.02
CA MET A 278 17.93 3.84 -10.33
C MET A 278 16.42 4.02 -10.25
N GLU A 279 15.73 3.35 -9.32
CA GLU A 279 14.30 3.53 -9.11
C GLU A 279 14.00 4.92 -8.52
N CYS A 280 14.83 5.43 -7.61
CA CYS A 280 14.72 6.81 -7.13
C CYS A 280 14.84 7.82 -8.29
N ARG A 281 15.84 7.67 -9.15
CA ARG A 281 16.02 8.50 -10.35
C ARG A 281 14.84 8.38 -11.30
N ARG A 282 14.35 7.16 -11.53
CA ARG A 282 13.22 6.84 -12.41
C ARG A 282 11.93 7.46 -11.90
N THR A 283 11.68 7.38 -10.58
CA THR A 283 10.50 7.99 -9.95
C THR A 283 10.49 9.51 -10.11
N ARG A 284 11.60 10.19 -9.88
CA ARG A 284 11.71 11.65 -10.12
C ARG A 284 11.44 11.99 -11.59
N LYS A 285 12.05 11.25 -12.52
CA LYS A 285 11.84 11.47 -13.95
C LYS A 285 10.39 11.21 -14.37
N ALA A 286 9.74 10.20 -13.79
CA ALA A 286 8.35 9.90 -14.04
C ALA A 286 7.42 11.05 -13.66
N VAL A 287 7.66 11.70 -12.52
CA VAL A 287 6.92 12.90 -12.11
C VAL A 287 7.13 14.06 -13.08
N GLU A 288 8.35 14.26 -13.54
CA GLU A 288 8.66 15.34 -14.51
C GLU A 288 7.92 15.15 -15.84
N VAL A 289 7.99 13.96 -16.45
CA VAL A 289 7.34 13.68 -17.73
C VAL A 289 5.82 13.70 -17.61
N LEU A 290 5.28 13.25 -16.48
CA LEU A 290 3.83 13.31 -16.24
C LEU A 290 3.33 14.76 -16.13
N ARG A 291 4.07 15.64 -15.49
CA ARG A 291 3.75 17.09 -15.43
C ARG A 291 3.76 17.75 -16.82
N GLN A 292 4.53 17.21 -17.74
CA GLN A 292 4.58 17.66 -19.15
C GLN A 292 3.45 17.04 -19.99
N GLY A 293 2.65 16.12 -19.42
CA GLY A 293 1.61 15.40 -20.13
C GLY A 293 2.14 14.28 -21.05
N ASP A 294 3.42 13.90 -20.92
CA ASP A 294 4.05 12.88 -21.75
C ASP A 294 3.76 11.48 -21.18
N LEU A 295 2.54 10.99 -21.41
CA LEU A 295 2.11 9.66 -21.00
C LEU A 295 2.93 8.53 -21.64
N PRO A 296 3.33 8.58 -22.94
CA PRO A 296 4.21 7.56 -23.51
C PRO A 296 5.54 7.44 -22.78
N ALA A 297 6.22 8.55 -22.47
CA ALA A 297 7.45 8.53 -21.70
C ALA A 297 7.23 8.00 -20.27
N PHE A 298 6.11 8.37 -19.64
CA PHE A 298 5.73 7.84 -18.33
C PHE A 298 5.56 6.31 -18.36
N GLY A 299 4.84 5.78 -19.35
CA GLY A 299 4.63 4.36 -19.52
C GLY A 299 5.94 3.58 -19.76
N LYS A 300 6.87 4.14 -20.52
CA LYS A 300 8.21 3.57 -20.69
C LYS A 300 8.93 3.43 -19.35
N LEU A 301 8.89 4.44 -18.49
CA LEU A 301 9.47 4.38 -17.15
C LEU A 301 8.79 3.34 -16.25
N MET A 302 7.47 3.14 -16.36
CA MET A 302 6.77 2.05 -15.69
C MET A 302 7.31 0.68 -16.14
N ASN A 303 7.48 0.47 -17.44
CA ASN A 303 7.99 -0.79 -17.99
C ASN A 303 9.45 -1.05 -17.58
N GLU A 304 10.30 -0.03 -17.58
CA GLU A 304 11.68 -0.11 -17.08
C GLU A 304 11.73 -0.44 -15.58
N SER A 305 10.81 0.11 -14.78
CA SER A 305 10.66 -0.23 -13.37
C SER A 305 10.32 -1.71 -13.18
N HIS A 306 9.39 -2.26 -13.99
CA HIS A 306 9.07 -3.69 -13.95
C HIS A 306 10.30 -4.56 -14.25
N ALA A 307 11.02 -4.28 -15.31
CA ALA A 307 12.25 -4.99 -15.66
C ALA A 307 13.28 -4.96 -14.53
N SER A 308 13.47 -3.78 -13.89
CA SER A 308 14.38 -3.63 -12.75
C SER A 308 13.94 -4.44 -11.52
N LEU A 309 12.65 -4.48 -11.25
CA LEU A 309 12.06 -5.28 -10.15
C LEU A 309 12.21 -6.79 -10.40
N ARG A 310 12.05 -7.23 -11.65
CA ARG A 310 12.24 -8.62 -12.05
C ARG A 310 13.71 -9.03 -11.99
N ASP A 311 14.58 -8.29 -12.69
CA ASP A 311 15.94 -8.71 -13.00
C ASP A 311 16.94 -8.37 -11.89
N LEU A 312 16.83 -7.17 -11.29
CA LEU A 312 17.78 -6.68 -10.29
C LEU A 312 17.27 -6.87 -8.86
N TYR A 313 16.01 -6.54 -8.60
CA TYR A 313 15.47 -6.66 -7.25
C TYR A 313 14.91 -8.04 -6.94
N GLN A 314 14.50 -8.78 -7.98
CA GLN A 314 14.03 -10.17 -7.93
C GLN A 314 12.84 -10.35 -6.97
N VAL A 315 11.83 -9.51 -7.16
CA VAL A 315 10.57 -9.55 -6.40
C VAL A 315 9.36 -9.88 -7.29
N SER A 316 9.57 -10.11 -8.58
CA SER A 316 8.52 -10.58 -9.47
C SER A 316 8.31 -12.09 -9.38
N CYS A 317 7.36 -12.61 -10.14
CA CYS A 317 7.13 -14.03 -10.33
C CYS A 317 6.70 -14.30 -11.78
N PRO A 318 6.75 -15.56 -12.26
CA PRO A 318 6.42 -15.90 -13.65
C PRO A 318 5.04 -15.40 -14.09
N GLU A 319 4.07 -15.39 -13.20
CA GLU A 319 2.70 -14.92 -13.46
C GLU A 319 2.65 -13.41 -13.67
N LEU A 320 3.33 -12.63 -12.81
CA LEU A 320 3.41 -11.18 -12.97
C LEU A 320 4.20 -10.77 -14.19
N ASP A 321 5.29 -11.48 -14.51
CA ASP A 321 6.10 -11.22 -15.70
C ASP A 321 5.28 -11.46 -16.97
N ALA A 322 4.56 -12.58 -17.03
CA ALA A 322 3.71 -12.90 -18.16
C ALA A 322 2.56 -11.87 -18.34
N LEU A 323 1.94 -11.43 -17.24
CA LEU A 323 0.93 -10.38 -17.28
C LEU A 323 1.52 -9.06 -17.77
N ALA A 324 2.70 -8.65 -17.28
CA ALA A 324 3.35 -7.41 -17.67
C ALA A 324 3.76 -7.41 -19.14
N GLU A 325 4.45 -8.46 -19.59
CA GLU A 325 4.90 -8.60 -20.99
C GLU A 325 3.71 -8.61 -21.97
N THR A 326 2.65 -9.34 -21.64
CA THR A 326 1.46 -9.37 -22.48
C THR A 326 0.75 -8.02 -22.49
N ALA A 327 0.57 -7.37 -21.33
CA ALA A 327 -0.07 -6.05 -21.24
C ALA A 327 0.69 -4.99 -22.02
N GLN A 328 2.01 -4.96 -21.94
CA GLN A 328 2.88 -4.02 -22.66
C GLN A 328 2.81 -4.20 -24.18
N GLY A 329 2.42 -5.38 -24.66
CA GLY A 329 2.23 -5.67 -26.09
C GLY A 329 0.84 -5.30 -26.65
N VAL A 330 -0.13 -4.96 -25.80
CA VAL A 330 -1.48 -4.59 -26.24
C VAL A 330 -1.52 -3.14 -26.72
N SER A 331 -1.98 -2.92 -27.94
CA SER A 331 -2.12 -1.57 -28.50
C SER A 331 -3.04 -0.70 -27.62
N GLY A 332 -2.59 0.52 -27.31
CA GLY A 332 -3.29 1.46 -26.44
C GLY A 332 -2.97 1.32 -24.95
N VAL A 333 -2.17 0.34 -24.55
CA VAL A 333 -1.55 0.30 -23.21
C VAL A 333 -0.35 1.22 -23.17
N ILE A 334 -0.35 2.15 -22.24
CA ILE A 334 0.71 3.14 -22.05
C ILE A 334 1.90 2.52 -21.34
N GLY A 335 1.64 1.75 -20.28
CA GLY A 335 2.64 1.03 -19.52
C GLY A 335 2.01 0.06 -18.53
N ALA A 336 2.77 -0.97 -18.14
CA ALA A 336 2.32 -1.98 -17.19
C ALA A 336 3.49 -2.52 -16.36
N ARG A 337 3.27 -2.69 -15.03
CA ARG A 337 4.29 -3.14 -14.09
C ARG A 337 3.69 -3.83 -12.87
N MET A 338 4.45 -4.73 -12.27
CA MET A 338 4.09 -5.24 -10.95
C MET A 338 4.01 -4.11 -9.92
N MET A 339 3.15 -4.25 -8.92
CA MET A 339 2.88 -3.25 -7.90
C MET A 339 2.96 -3.84 -6.48
N GLY A 340 3.49 -3.05 -5.55
CA GLY A 340 3.63 -3.42 -4.13
C GLY A 340 4.84 -4.31 -3.87
N GLY A 341 4.80 -5.11 -2.81
CA GLY A 341 5.94 -5.90 -2.35
C GLY A 341 6.37 -7.05 -3.28
N GLY A 342 5.58 -7.39 -4.30
CA GLY A 342 5.90 -8.48 -5.23
C GLY A 342 5.60 -9.88 -4.70
N PHE A 343 6.28 -10.89 -5.24
CA PHE A 343 6.10 -12.32 -4.95
C PHE A 343 4.66 -12.82 -5.21
N GLY A 344 4.01 -12.27 -6.21
CA GLY A 344 2.59 -12.36 -6.54
C GLY A 344 1.87 -11.03 -6.30
N GLY A 345 0.54 -11.08 -6.18
CA GLY A 345 -0.32 -9.90 -6.03
C GLY A 345 -0.67 -9.24 -7.36
N CYS A 346 -0.53 -7.91 -7.48
CA CYS A 346 -1.09 -7.20 -8.63
C CYS A 346 -0.04 -6.63 -9.58
N LEU A 347 -0.48 -6.54 -10.82
CA LEU A 347 0.04 -5.66 -11.86
C LEU A 347 -0.82 -4.39 -11.88
N ILE A 348 -0.22 -3.25 -12.20
CA ILE A 348 -0.93 -2.03 -12.59
C ILE A 348 -0.66 -1.75 -14.06
N ALA A 349 -1.70 -1.39 -14.82
CA ALA A 349 -1.60 -0.94 -16.19
C ALA A 349 -2.35 0.38 -16.38
N ILE A 350 -1.83 1.25 -17.24
CA ILE A 350 -2.53 2.44 -17.74
C ILE A 350 -2.79 2.20 -19.22
N ALA A 351 -4.04 2.30 -19.62
CA ALA A 351 -4.46 2.04 -20.99
C ALA A 351 -5.50 3.06 -21.46
N SER A 352 -5.55 3.33 -22.78
CA SER A 352 -6.67 4.08 -23.35
C SER A 352 -8.00 3.36 -23.07
N ASN A 353 -9.07 4.11 -22.89
CA ASN A 353 -10.38 3.51 -22.56
C ASN A 353 -10.82 2.45 -23.59
N SER A 354 -10.46 2.65 -24.87
CA SER A 354 -10.75 1.67 -25.94
C SER A 354 -9.92 0.39 -25.87
N ALA A 355 -8.77 0.42 -25.16
CA ALA A 355 -7.90 -0.73 -25.00
C ALA A 355 -8.21 -1.58 -23.75
N VAL A 356 -9.11 -1.13 -22.87
CA VAL A 356 -9.41 -1.83 -21.60
C VAL A 356 -9.95 -3.23 -21.85
N GLU A 357 -10.99 -3.40 -22.66
CA GLU A 357 -11.57 -4.71 -22.93
C GLU A 357 -10.64 -5.62 -23.77
N PRO A 358 -9.95 -5.14 -24.83
CA PRO A 358 -8.88 -5.90 -25.48
C PRO A 358 -7.80 -6.39 -24.50
N LEU A 359 -7.35 -5.54 -23.57
CA LEU A 359 -6.37 -5.88 -22.56
C LEU A 359 -6.86 -7.00 -21.63
N LYS A 360 -8.08 -6.87 -21.08
CA LYS A 360 -8.69 -7.90 -20.23
C LYS A 360 -8.82 -9.25 -20.95
N HIS A 361 -9.27 -9.21 -22.20
CA HIS A 361 -9.44 -10.41 -23.01
C HIS A 361 -8.09 -11.11 -23.27
N GLU A 362 -7.07 -10.36 -23.71
CA GLU A 362 -5.75 -10.94 -24.04
C GLU A 362 -5.05 -11.50 -22.80
N LEU A 363 -5.09 -10.76 -21.68
CA LEU A 363 -4.53 -11.24 -20.41
C LEU A 363 -5.25 -12.50 -19.90
N SER A 364 -6.58 -12.52 -19.94
CA SER A 364 -7.36 -13.70 -19.51
C SER A 364 -7.02 -14.93 -20.35
N ARG A 365 -6.96 -14.77 -21.68
CA ARG A 365 -6.64 -15.84 -22.63
C ARG A 365 -5.23 -16.39 -22.41
N MET A 366 -4.25 -15.51 -22.30
CA MET A 366 -2.84 -15.87 -22.05
C MET A 366 -2.70 -16.57 -20.69
N TYR A 367 -3.29 -16.01 -19.64
CA TYR A 367 -3.13 -16.49 -18.28
C TYR A 367 -3.78 -17.86 -18.08
N LEU A 368 -4.99 -18.07 -18.64
CA LEU A 368 -5.66 -19.37 -18.62
C LEU A 368 -4.82 -20.45 -19.32
N ARG A 369 -4.27 -20.12 -20.49
CA ARG A 369 -3.43 -21.05 -21.27
C ARG A 369 -2.13 -21.41 -20.54
N ARG A 370 -1.49 -20.43 -19.86
CA ARG A 370 -0.15 -20.62 -19.27
C ARG A 370 -0.18 -21.15 -17.83
N PHE A 371 -1.19 -20.75 -17.05
CA PHE A 371 -1.26 -21.02 -15.62
C PHE A 371 -2.52 -21.75 -15.17
N ALA A 372 -3.41 -22.13 -16.09
CA ALA A 372 -4.71 -22.76 -15.79
C ALA A 372 -5.56 -21.98 -14.75
N ALA A 373 -5.46 -20.65 -14.77
CA ALA A 373 -6.13 -19.73 -13.86
C ALA A 373 -6.59 -18.48 -14.62
N THR A 374 -7.44 -17.67 -13.99
CA THR A 374 -7.86 -16.37 -14.51
C THR A 374 -7.46 -15.26 -13.57
N PRO A 375 -6.89 -14.14 -14.07
CA PRO A 375 -6.64 -12.98 -13.25
C PRO A 375 -7.94 -12.26 -12.94
N GLU A 376 -7.93 -11.41 -11.92
CA GLU A 376 -9.06 -10.55 -11.56
C GLU A 376 -8.72 -9.10 -11.92
N PHE A 377 -9.70 -8.36 -12.46
CA PHE A 377 -9.50 -7.00 -12.94
C PHE A 377 -10.29 -6.00 -12.11
N HIS A 378 -9.63 -4.91 -11.72
CA HIS A 378 -10.25 -3.78 -11.03
C HIS A 378 -9.90 -2.50 -11.79
N GLU A 379 -10.90 -1.86 -12.37
CA GLU A 379 -10.74 -0.50 -12.85
C GLU A 379 -10.84 0.43 -11.64
N VAL A 380 -9.79 1.22 -11.42
CA VAL A 380 -9.72 2.10 -10.26
C VAL A 380 -9.62 3.56 -10.66
N THR A 381 -10.18 4.41 -9.84
CA THR A 381 -10.03 5.86 -9.92
C THR A 381 -9.33 6.37 -8.67
N THR A 382 -8.67 7.51 -8.76
CA THR A 382 -8.07 8.14 -7.59
C THR A 382 -9.14 8.67 -6.63
N GLU A 383 -8.82 8.69 -5.34
CA GLU A 383 -9.75 9.05 -4.30
C GLU A 383 -9.10 9.94 -3.23
N ASP A 384 -9.92 10.63 -2.44
CA ASP A 384 -9.46 11.37 -1.27
C ASP A 384 -9.03 10.42 -0.15
N GLY A 385 -8.12 10.88 0.70
CA GLY A 385 -7.56 10.10 1.80
C GLY A 385 -8.58 9.73 2.88
N THR A 386 -8.06 9.27 4.03
CA THR A 386 -8.88 8.82 5.16
C THR A 386 -9.77 9.93 5.71
N GLU A 387 -11.05 9.62 5.90
CA GLU A 387 -12.11 10.54 6.30
C GLU A 387 -12.99 9.96 7.39
N GLU A 388 -13.35 10.83 8.37
CA GLU A 388 -14.38 10.57 9.37
C GLU A 388 -15.72 11.13 8.87
N TYR A 389 -16.77 10.34 9.01
CA TYR A 389 -18.15 10.77 8.75
C TYR A 389 -18.79 11.22 10.05
N LYS A 390 -19.29 12.47 10.07
CA LYS A 390 -20.03 13.04 11.21
C LYS A 390 -21.51 12.72 11.06
N GLN A 391 -22.11 12.30 12.16
CA GLN A 391 -23.53 12.03 12.27
C GLN A 391 -24.33 13.34 12.27
#